data_03e9e548dc7bcea6b8508041fae41873
#
_entry.id   03e9e548dc7bcea6b8508041fae41873
#
_cell.length_a   1.000
_cell.length_b   1.000
_cell.length_c   1.000
_cell.angle_alpha   90.00
_cell.angle_beta   90.00
_cell.angle_gamma   90.00
#
_symmetry.space_group_name_H-M   'P 1'
#
loop_
_entity.id
_entity.type
_entity.pdbx_description
1 polymer ?
#
loop_
_entity_poly.entity_id
_entity_poly.type
_entity_poly.pdbx_seq_one_letter_code
_entity_poly.pdbx_strand_id
1 'polypeptide(L)'
;MRGMMPEAALSSGKPMPRVGMGTASFPLGATDPSTVKDVVLRAIEAGYRHFDTAAVYQTEAILGDAVAEAVRAGLVASRDELYITSKLWVAHAHPGHVLPSLRRALRKIKMK
;
A
#
# COMPACT_ATOMS: atom_id res chain seq x y z
N MET A 1 -4.17 -15.81 6.66
CA MET A 1 -3.27 -16.93 6.36
C MET A 1 -1.85 -16.44 6.23
N ARG A 2 -1.42 -15.78 7.28
CA ARG A 2 -0.05 -15.32 7.37
C ARG A 2 0.90 -16.51 7.34
N GLY A 3 2.06 -16.39 6.74
CA GLY A 3 3.02 -17.48 6.59
C GLY A 3 2.74 -18.43 5.43
N MET A 4 1.54 -18.31 4.83
CA MET A 4 1.17 -19.12 3.66
C MET A 4 1.53 -18.45 2.34
N MET A 5 1.75 -17.13 2.37
CA MET A 5 2.16 -16.39 1.18
C MET A 5 3.64 -16.62 0.89
N PRO A 6 4.00 -16.97 -0.35
CA PRO A 6 5.41 -17.10 -0.71
C PRO A 6 6.11 -15.74 -0.59
N GLU A 7 7.36 -15.78 -0.16
CA GLU A 7 8.15 -14.57 0.05
C GLU A 7 9.46 -14.65 -0.72
N ALA A 8 10.01 -13.47 -1.03
CA ALA A 8 11.34 -13.32 -1.61
C ALA A 8 12.22 -12.58 -0.60
N ALA A 9 13.46 -13.03 -0.46
CA ALA A 9 14.42 -12.34 0.40
C ALA A 9 14.96 -11.12 -0.33
N LEU A 10 14.94 -9.96 0.33
CA LEU A 10 15.52 -8.74 -0.18
C LEU A 10 16.97 -8.60 0.30
N SER A 11 17.74 -7.76 -0.37
CA SER A 11 19.14 -7.49 0.01
C SER A 11 19.25 -6.93 1.43
N SER A 12 18.19 -6.30 1.94
CA SER A 12 18.13 -5.80 3.31
C SER A 12 17.96 -6.92 4.36
N GLY A 13 17.69 -8.14 3.94
CA GLY A 13 17.34 -9.23 4.83
C GLY A 13 15.86 -9.33 5.13
N LYS A 14 15.06 -8.34 4.75
CA LYS A 14 13.61 -8.38 4.97
C LYS A 14 12.93 -9.20 3.89
N PRO A 15 11.88 -9.96 4.23
CA PRO A 15 11.11 -10.67 3.22
C PRO A 15 10.13 -9.75 2.52
N MET A 16 9.87 -10.04 1.25
CA MET A 16 8.84 -9.37 0.47
C MET A 16 7.82 -10.42 0.03
N PRO A 17 6.52 -10.26 0.35
CA PRO A 17 5.51 -11.16 -0.19
C PRO A 17 5.53 -11.12 -1.72
N ARG A 18 5.54 -12.28 -2.35
CA ARG A 18 5.68 -12.39 -3.80
C ARG A 18 4.36 -12.17 -4.55
N VAL A 19 3.25 -12.26 -3.85
CA VAL A 19 1.94 -12.00 -4.42
C VAL A 19 1.44 -10.67 -3.86
N GLY A 20 1.08 -9.75 -4.73
CA GLY A 20 0.60 -8.44 -4.35
C GLY A 20 -0.72 -8.12 -5.02
N MET A 21 -1.40 -7.12 -4.47
CA MET A 21 -2.66 -6.62 -4.99
C MET A 21 -2.51 -5.16 -5.39
N GLY A 22 -2.91 -4.84 -6.63
CA GLY A 22 -2.92 -3.46 -7.12
C GLY A 22 -4.17 -2.72 -6.66
N THR A 23 -4.04 -1.40 -6.51
CA THR A 23 -5.15 -0.54 -6.10
C THR A 23 -5.59 0.43 -7.21
N ALA A 24 -5.03 0.31 -8.41
CA ALA A 24 -5.44 1.16 -9.53
C ALA A 24 -6.79 0.70 -10.07
N SER A 25 -7.62 1.68 -10.45
CA SER A 25 -8.84 1.41 -11.21
C SER A 25 -8.91 2.41 -12.36
N PHE A 26 -9.57 2.04 -13.44
CA PHE A 26 -9.64 2.89 -14.63
C PHE A 26 -11.09 3.22 -14.96
N PRO A 27 -11.42 4.52 -15.17
CA PRO A 27 -10.48 5.66 -15.04
C PRO A 27 -9.93 5.81 -13.62
N LEU A 28 -8.72 6.36 -13.51
CA LEU A 28 -8.07 6.53 -12.20
C LEU A 28 -8.94 7.39 -11.28
N GLY A 29 -9.12 6.90 -10.04
CA GLY A 29 -9.92 7.61 -9.05
C GLY A 29 -11.42 7.49 -9.22
N ALA A 30 -11.90 6.69 -10.18
CA ALA A 30 -13.34 6.54 -10.45
C ALA A 30 -14.05 5.63 -9.45
N THR A 31 -13.32 4.71 -8.82
CA THR A 31 -13.93 3.79 -7.85
C THR A 31 -14.16 4.50 -6.52
N ASP A 32 -15.31 4.28 -5.95
CA ASP A 32 -15.66 4.87 -4.65
C ASP A 32 -14.62 4.51 -3.59
N PRO A 33 -14.13 5.51 -2.80
CA PRO A 33 -13.12 5.25 -1.77
C PRO A 33 -13.49 4.18 -0.77
N SER A 34 -14.74 4.13 -0.34
CA SER A 34 -15.17 3.11 0.64
C SER A 34 -15.11 1.71 0.05
N THR A 35 -15.38 1.56 -1.25
CA THR A 35 -15.26 0.29 -1.94
C THR A 35 -13.80 -0.16 -2.01
N VAL A 36 -12.88 0.74 -2.35
CA VAL A 36 -11.46 0.43 -2.40
C VAL A 36 -10.96 -0.01 -1.01
N LYS A 37 -11.35 0.74 0.01
CA LYS A 37 -10.97 0.42 1.40
C LYS A 37 -11.48 -0.97 1.81
N ASP A 38 -12.73 -1.27 1.50
CA ASP A 38 -13.34 -2.55 1.84
C ASP A 38 -12.62 -3.70 1.14
N VAL A 39 -12.28 -3.54 -0.13
CA VAL A 39 -11.56 -4.56 -0.90
C VAL A 39 -10.18 -4.81 -0.29
N VAL A 40 -9.46 -3.76 0.10
CA VAL A 40 -8.15 -3.90 0.74
C VAL A 40 -8.28 -4.66 2.06
N LEU A 41 -9.27 -4.31 2.88
CA LEU A 41 -9.49 -5.01 4.16
C LEU A 41 -9.78 -6.48 3.95
N ARG A 42 -10.62 -6.81 2.97
CA ARG A 42 -10.93 -8.21 2.65
C ARG A 42 -9.72 -8.95 2.13
N ALA A 43 -8.86 -8.28 1.35
CA ALA A 43 -7.63 -8.88 0.87
C ALA A 43 -6.68 -9.20 2.04
N ILE A 44 -6.55 -8.29 3.00
CA ILE A 44 -5.73 -8.53 4.19
C ILE A 44 -6.29 -9.71 4.98
N GLU A 45 -7.60 -9.76 5.15
CA GLU A 45 -8.29 -10.85 5.83
C GLU A 45 -8.02 -12.19 5.13
N ALA A 46 -7.96 -12.18 3.79
CA ALA A 46 -7.69 -13.37 2.99
C ALA A 46 -6.21 -13.78 2.98
N GLY A 47 -5.32 -12.95 3.51
CA GLY A 47 -3.90 -13.27 3.62
C GLY A 47 -2.96 -12.44 2.77
N TYR A 48 -3.47 -11.50 1.97
CA TYR A 48 -2.60 -10.61 1.20
C TYR A 48 -1.80 -9.70 2.12
N ARG A 49 -0.52 -9.53 1.82
CA ARG A 49 0.40 -8.72 2.64
C ARG A 49 1.22 -7.72 1.82
N HIS A 50 0.97 -7.65 0.51
CA HIS A 50 1.68 -6.75 -0.40
C HIS A 50 0.66 -5.97 -1.23
N PHE A 51 0.73 -4.64 -1.19
CA PHE A 51 -0.19 -3.77 -1.92
C PHE A 51 0.60 -2.77 -2.75
N ASP A 52 0.13 -2.53 -3.97
CA ASP A 52 0.74 -1.62 -4.93
C ASP A 52 -0.16 -0.41 -5.13
N THR A 53 0.40 0.78 -4.97
CA THR A 53 -0.29 2.03 -5.20
C THR A 53 0.64 2.99 -5.95
N ALA A 54 0.19 4.19 -6.21
CA ALA A 54 1.01 5.26 -6.80
C ALA A 54 0.36 6.61 -6.53
N ALA A 55 1.15 7.67 -6.61
CA ALA A 55 0.63 9.02 -6.41
C ALA A 55 -0.54 9.32 -7.36
N VAL A 56 -0.43 8.86 -8.62
CA VAL A 56 -1.45 9.12 -9.64
C VAL A 56 -2.73 8.29 -9.45
N TYR A 57 -2.68 7.19 -8.71
CA TYR A 57 -3.85 6.32 -8.54
C TYR A 57 -4.92 6.93 -7.64
N GLN A 58 -4.58 7.94 -6.85
CA GLN A 58 -5.47 8.58 -5.89
C GLN A 58 -5.96 7.61 -4.80
N THR A 59 -5.17 6.58 -4.51
CA THR A 59 -5.53 5.53 -3.55
C THR A 59 -4.58 5.45 -2.36
N GLU A 60 -3.54 6.28 -2.30
CA GLU A 60 -2.57 6.22 -1.20
C GLU A 60 -3.21 6.46 0.17
N ALA A 61 -4.04 7.50 0.28
CA ALA A 61 -4.70 7.82 1.56
C ALA A 61 -5.71 6.74 1.94
N ILE A 62 -6.43 6.20 0.94
CA ILE A 62 -7.41 5.14 1.17
C ILE A 62 -6.70 3.88 1.68
N LEU A 63 -5.57 3.55 1.07
CA LEU A 63 -4.77 2.41 1.50
C LEU A 63 -4.26 2.63 2.93
N GLY A 64 -3.79 3.85 3.25
CA GLY A 64 -3.36 4.19 4.61
C GLY A 64 -4.46 4.02 5.63
N ASP A 65 -5.68 4.45 5.30
CA ASP A 65 -6.84 4.28 6.18
C ASP A 65 -7.19 2.81 6.37
N ALA A 66 -7.13 2.02 5.30
CA ALA A 66 -7.41 0.58 5.38
C ALA A 66 -6.37 -0.14 6.26
N VAL A 67 -5.10 0.21 6.12
CA VAL A 67 -4.03 -0.36 6.94
C VAL A 67 -4.24 -0.02 8.41
N ALA A 68 -4.55 1.24 8.71
CA ALA A 68 -4.81 1.65 10.10
C ALA A 68 -5.99 0.89 10.69
N GLU A 69 -7.04 0.69 9.92
CA GLU A 69 -8.20 -0.06 10.39
C GLU A 69 -7.89 -1.55 10.57
N ALA A 70 -7.09 -2.13 9.69
CA ALA A 70 -6.67 -3.53 9.81
C ALA A 70 -5.89 -3.76 11.11
N VAL A 71 -5.03 -2.82 11.48
CA VAL A 71 -4.30 -2.90 12.75
C VAL A 71 -5.27 -2.79 13.93
N ARG A 72 -6.18 -1.82 13.89
CA ARG A 72 -7.18 -1.65 14.97
C ARG A 72 -8.07 -2.88 15.13
N ALA A 73 -8.44 -3.50 14.03
CA ALA A 73 -9.33 -4.67 14.04
C ALA A 73 -8.59 -5.98 14.35
N GLY A 74 -7.27 -5.94 14.47
CA GLY A 74 -6.48 -7.13 14.78
C GLY A 74 -6.27 -8.07 13.60
N LEU A 75 -6.52 -7.61 12.37
CA LEU A 75 -6.26 -8.42 11.18
C LEU A 75 -4.76 -8.61 10.96
N VAL A 76 -3.98 -7.62 11.35
CA VAL A 76 -2.53 -7.69 11.42
C VAL A 76 -2.09 -7.09 12.75
N ALA A 77 -0.96 -7.53 13.29
CA ALA A 77 -0.46 -7.05 14.58
C ALA A 77 0.10 -5.62 14.46
N SER A 78 0.74 -5.32 13.35
CA SER A 78 1.28 -3.99 13.06
C SER A 78 1.41 -3.82 11.56
N ARG A 79 1.63 -2.58 11.14
CA ARG A 79 1.85 -2.30 9.73
C ARG A 79 3.14 -2.94 9.18
N ASP A 80 4.07 -3.33 10.05
CA ASP A 80 5.30 -4.00 9.64
C ASP A 80 5.04 -5.34 8.95
N GLU A 81 3.85 -5.91 9.13
CA GLU A 81 3.45 -7.12 8.43
C GLU A 81 3.10 -6.88 6.97
N LEU A 82 2.94 -5.62 6.57
CA LEU A 82 2.52 -5.25 5.23
C LEU A 82 3.68 -4.65 4.44
N TYR A 83 3.72 -4.96 3.17
CA TYR A 83 4.67 -4.41 2.22
C TYR A 83 3.91 -3.53 1.24
N ILE A 84 4.24 -2.24 1.16
CA ILE A 84 3.51 -1.28 0.33
C ILE A 84 4.47 -0.65 -0.65
N THR A 85 4.11 -0.73 -1.93
CA THR A 85 4.84 -0.12 -3.03
C THR A 85 4.07 1.09 -3.54
N SER A 86 4.70 2.25 -3.60
CA SER A 86 4.14 3.40 -4.29
C SER A 86 5.12 3.88 -5.36
N LYS A 87 4.71 4.85 -6.16
CA LYS A 87 5.48 5.27 -7.32
C LYS A 87 5.46 6.79 -7.45
N LEU A 88 6.58 7.33 -7.90
CA LEU A 88 6.72 8.75 -8.21
C LEU A 88 5.89 9.10 -9.45
N TRP A 89 5.15 10.20 -9.39
CA TRP A 89 4.46 10.72 -10.55
C TRP A 89 5.45 11.41 -11.49
N VAL A 90 5.26 11.23 -12.80
CA VAL A 90 6.20 11.71 -13.81
C VAL A 90 6.44 13.22 -13.75
N ALA A 91 5.43 14.00 -13.38
CA ALA A 91 5.57 15.45 -13.24
C ALA A 91 6.53 15.86 -12.10
N HIS A 92 6.85 14.95 -11.20
CA HIS A 92 7.74 15.18 -10.07
C HIS A 92 9.10 14.48 -10.23
N ALA A 93 9.41 13.99 -11.44
CA ALA A 93 10.67 13.30 -11.72
C ALA A 93 11.81 14.31 -11.95
N HIS A 94 12.05 15.16 -10.98
CA HIS A 94 13.10 16.17 -10.96
C HIS A 94 13.81 16.13 -9.60
N PRO A 95 15.11 16.45 -9.56
CA PRO A 95 15.86 16.32 -8.30
C PRO A 95 15.23 17.01 -7.10
N GLY A 96 14.64 18.22 -7.31
CA GLY A 96 14.01 18.97 -6.22
C GLY A 96 12.64 18.46 -5.80
N HIS A 97 12.04 17.53 -6.53
CA HIS A 97 10.68 17.05 -6.29
C HIS A 97 10.61 15.62 -5.75
N VAL A 98 11.69 14.85 -5.89
CA VAL A 98 11.66 13.42 -5.50
C VAL A 98 11.42 13.26 -4.01
N LEU A 99 12.21 13.89 -3.18
CA LEU A 99 12.09 13.76 -1.73
C LEU A 99 10.77 14.33 -1.18
N PRO A 100 10.33 15.54 -1.60
CA PRO A 100 9.00 16.00 -1.20
C PRO A 100 7.86 15.07 -1.61
N SER A 101 7.96 14.44 -2.79
CA SER A 101 6.95 13.48 -3.24
C SER A 101 6.95 12.23 -2.36
N LEU A 102 8.10 11.72 -1.99
CA LEU A 102 8.21 10.59 -1.07
C LEU A 102 7.58 10.93 0.28
N ARG A 103 7.91 12.10 0.82
CA ARG A 103 7.35 12.54 2.11
C ARG A 103 5.84 12.66 2.05
N ARG A 104 5.30 13.15 0.94
CA ARG A 104 3.85 13.25 0.74
C ARG A 104 3.20 11.86 0.72
N ALA A 105 3.81 10.91 0.00
CA ALA A 105 3.32 9.54 -0.06
C ALA A 105 3.32 8.90 1.33
N LEU A 106 4.39 9.08 2.08
CA LEU A 106 4.49 8.55 3.45
C LEU A 106 3.39 9.11 4.35
N ARG A 107 3.11 10.41 4.24
CA ARG A 107 2.02 11.02 5.02
C ARG A 107 0.66 10.46 4.64
N LYS A 108 0.40 10.31 3.33
CA LYS A 108 -0.90 9.80 2.86
C LYS A 108 -1.13 8.36 3.29
N ILE A 109 -0.09 7.53 3.20
CA ILE A 109 -0.17 6.13 3.61
C ILE A 109 -0.04 6.01 5.13
N LYS A 110 0.20 7.11 5.83
CA LYS A 110 0.39 7.19 7.29
C LYS A 110 1.62 6.40 7.75
N MET A 111 2.66 6.43 6.94
CA MET A 111 4.01 5.94 7.29
C MET A 111 4.89 7.10 7.71
N LYS A 112 5.88 6.78 8.50
CA LYS A 112 6.88 7.78 8.89
C LYS A 112 8.08 7.77 7.97
#